data_e26b6347ab77a265243a27ccdcdd2ed5
#
_entry.id   e26b6347ab77a265243a27ccdcdd2ed5
#
_cell.length_a   1.000
_cell.length_b   1.000
_cell.length_c   1.000
_cell.angle_alpha   90.00
_cell.angle_beta   90.00
_cell.angle_gamma   90.00
#
_symmetry.space_group_name_H-M   'P 1'
#
loop_
_entity.id
_entity.type
_entity.pdbx_description
1 polymer ?
#
loop_
_entity_poly.entity_id
_entity_poly.type
_entity_poly.pdbx_seq_one_letter_code
_entity_poly.pdbx_strand_id
1 'polypeptide(L)'
;MIWTTQPRSKVGTLAAITQGDGPQVLMIHGVGLCADAWAGQIADLAQRFRITAVDMPGHGQSAPLPDQRANLRDYTTQIANLITQPTVVIGHSMGAMIAVDLAAHSSNVVGIAALNAVYQRSTPAWDAVKARANALSDTEISDPTPTLTRWFSDLTAPEAVACGAWLTQISPKHYKTAYQVFAHENGPSLETLRALRCPALFMTGAQEPNSTPAMSRAMADLTPDGQAVIIEGAAHMLPMTHREEVNTHLLSFAERCLHDTR
;
A
#
# COMPACT_ATOMS: atom_id res chain seq x y z
N MET A 1 -18.71 10.46 -8.98
CA MET A 1 -17.54 10.59 -8.09
C MET A 1 -17.04 9.18 -7.78
N ILE A 2 -15.80 8.82 -8.12
CA ILE A 2 -15.29 7.44 -7.94
C ILE A 2 -14.87 7.14 -6.48
N TRP A 3 -14.63 8.17 -5.67
CA TRP A 3 -14.15 8.04 -4.29
C TRP A 3 -15.32 7.96 -3.28
N THR A 4 -16.32 7.15 -3.56
CA THR A 4 -17.45 6.91 -2.64
C THR A 4 -17.24 5.60 -1.91
N THR A 5 -17.74 5.51 -0.68
CA THR A 5 -17.69 4.28 0.11
C THR A 5 -18.41 3.14 -0.63
N GLN A 6 -17.68 2.07 -0.91
CA GLN A 6 -18.22 0.86 -1.53
C GLN A 6 -18.60 -0.18 -0.47
N PRO A 7 -19.54 -1.08 -0.78
CA PRO A 7 -19.87 -2.20 0.10
C PRO A 7 -18.63 -3.07 0.40
N ARG A 8 -18.55 -3.59 1.62
CA ARG A 8 -17.52 -4.53 2.03
C ARG A 8 -18.07 -5.94 2.14
N SER A 9 -17.28 -6.89 1.66
CA SER A 9 -17.44 -8.32 1.97
C SER A 9 -16.46 -8.69 3.07
N LYS A 10 -16.79 -9.71 3.87
CA LYS A 10 -15.85 -10.29 4.81
C LYS A 10 -14.98 -11.32 4.09
N VAL A 11 -13.66 -11.12 4.09
CA VAL A 11 -12.69 -12.06 3.51
C VAL A 11 -11.72 -12.46 4.62
N GLY A 12 -11.80 -13.70 5.06
CA GLY A 12 -11.13 -14.13 6.29
C GLY A 12 -11.61 -13.31 7.50
N THR A 13 -10.66 -12.62 8.15
CA THR A 13 -10.94 -11.74 9.31
C THR A 13 -11.09 -10.26 8.91
N LEU A 14 -10.82 -9.92 7.65
CA LEU A 14 -10.80 -8.55 7.16
C LEU A 14 -12.05 -8.19 6.35
N ALA A 15 -12.38 -6.92 6.33
CA ALA A 15 -13.31 -6.33 5.40
C ALA A 15 -12.57 -6.01 4.08
N ALA A 16 -13.23 -6.22 2.94
CA ALA A 16 -12.65 -5.98 1.63
C ALA A 16 -13.69 -5.59 0.60
N ILE A 17 -13.27 -4.84 -0.42
CA ILE A 17 -13.98 -4.73 -1.69
C ILE A 17 -13.55 -5.92 -2.55
N THR A 18 -14.52 -6.68 -3.07
CA THR A 18 -14.25 -7.78 -3.99
C THR A 18 -14.97 -7.51 -5.30
N GLN A 19 -14.26 -7.57 -6.43
CA GLN A 19 -14.83 -7.32 -7.75
C GLN A 19 -14.09 -8.10 -8.84
N GLY A 20 -14.82 -8.48 -9.90
CA GLY A 20 -14.27 -9.19 -11.04
C GLY A 20 -14.08 -10.68 -10.80
N ASP A 21 -13.72 -11.38 -11.88
CA ASP A 21 -13.45 -12.82 -11.92
C ASP A 21 -12.09 -13.07 -12.58
N GLY A 22 -11.49 -14.25 -12.33
CA GLY A 22 -10.20 -14.62 -12.91
C GLY A 22 -9.09 -14.77 -11.86
N PRO A 23 -7.80 -14.64 -12.29
CA PRO A 23 -6.65 -14.76 -11.40
C PRO A 23 -6.67 -13.69 -10.29
N GLN A 24 -6.16 -14.04 -9.11
CA GLN A 24 -6.29 -13.19 -7.92
C GLN A 24 -5.27 -12.05 -7.89
N VAL A 25 -5.77 -10.84 -7.62
CA VAL A 25 -4.98 -9.66 -7.28
C VAL A 25 -5.44 -9.13 -5.92
N LEU A 26 -4.51 -9.02 -4.98
CA LEU A 26 -4.74 -8.47 -3.65
C LEU A 26 -4.20 -7.05 -3.58
N MET A 27 -5.00 -6.09 -3.09
CA MET A 27 -4.61 -4.69 -2.96
C MET A 27 -4.59 -4.25 -1.49
N ILE A 28 -3.50 -3.60 -1.06
CA ILE A 28 -3.25 -3.18 0.32
C ILE A 28 -2.93 -1.68 0.36
N HIS A 29 -3.78 -0.89 1.00
CA HIS A 29 -3.65 0.57 1.08
C HIS A 29 -2.59 1.03 2.09
N GLY A 30 -2.32 2.34 2.15
CA GLY A 30 -1.43 2.99 3.12
C GLY A 30 -2.10 3.34 4.45
N VAL A 31 -1.30 3.79 5.43
CA VAL A 31 -1.79 4.21 6.75
C VAL A 31 -2.82 5.33 6.63
N GLY A 32 -3.91 5.21 7.37
CA GLY A 32 -4.98 6.21 7.44
C GLY A 32 -5.97 6.18 6.27
N LEU A 33 -5.76 5.29 5.30
CA LEU A 33 -6.63 5.08 4.15
C LEU A 33 -7.57 3.87 4.37
N CYS A 34 -8.27 3.47 3.34
CA CYS A 34 -9.12 2.27 3.31
C CYS A 34 -9.15 1.69 1.88
N ALA A 35 -9.86 0.59 1.67
CA ALA A 35 -9.94 -0.07 0.38
C ALA A 35 -10.51 0.82 -0.74
N ASP A 36 -11.33 1.83 -0.41
CA ASP A 36 -11.86 2.79 -1.39
C ASP A 36 -10.76 3.62 -2.09
N ALA A 37 -9.56 3.73 -1.50
CA ALA A 37 -8.42 4.38 -2.13
C ALA A 37 -8.01 3.69 -3.45
N TRP A 38 -8.40 2.44 -3.63
CA TRP A 38 -8.17 1.65 -4.84
C TRP A 38 -9.30 1.70 -5.87
N ALA A 39 -10.33 2.54 -5.67
CA ALA A 39 -11.51 2.56 -6.54
C ALA A 39 -11.16 2.73 -8.03
N GLY A 40 -10.15 3.56 -8.33
CA GLY A 40 -9.68 3.76 -9.70
C GLY A 40 -9.00 2.53 -10.30
N GLN A 41 -8.26 1.77 -9.51
CA GLN A 41 -7.59 0.54 -9.92
C GLN A 41 -8.58 -0.62 -10.03
N ILE A 42 -9.50 -0.74 -9.06
CA ILE A 42 -10.52 -1.80 -9.04
C ILE A 42 -11.35 -1.77 -10.32
N ALA A 43 -11.82 -0.58 -10.74
CA ALA A 43 -12.68 -0.45 -11.91
C ALA A 43 -12.02 -0.99 -13.21
N ASP A 44 -10.73 -0.77 -13.38
CA ASP A 44 -10.00 -1.15 -14.58
C ASP A 44 -9.48 -2.60 -14.49
N LEU A 45 -8.87 -2.99 -13.37
CA LEU A 45 -8.26 -4.32 -13.22
C LEU A 45 -9.31 -5.44 -13.06
N ALA A 46 -10.49 -5.14 -12.49
CA ALA A 46 -11.57 -6.12 -12.32
C ALA A 46 -12.16 -6.65 -13.64
N GLN A 47 -11.82 -6.02 -14.76
CA GLN A 47 -12.20 -6.52 -16.08
C GLN A 47 -11.44 -7.80 -16.48
N ARG A 48 -10.31 -8.10 -15.83
CA ARG A 48 -9.43 -9.24 -16.15
C ARG A 48 -9.06 -10.09 -14.94
N PHE A 49 -9.16 -9.54 -13.73
CA PHE A 49 -8.71 -10.16 -12.50
C PHE A 49 -9.81 -10.16 -11.43
N ARG A 50 -9.73 -11.12 -10.55
CA ARG A 50 -10.47 -11.09 -9.29
C ARG A 50 -9.73 -10.21 -8.28
N ILE A 51 -10.25 -9.03 -8.06
CA ILE A 51 -9.67 -8.06 -7.14
C ILE A 51 -10.19 -8.29 -5.73
N THR A 52 -9.27 -8.25 -4.77
CA THR A 52 -9.57 -8.18 -3.34
C THR A 52 -8.80 -6.99 -2.76
N ALA A 53 -9.47 -5.85 -2.55
CA ALA A 53 -8.87 -4.69 -1.89
C ALA A 53 -9.27 -4.69 -0.42
N VAL A 54 -8.32 -4.93 0.47
CA VAL A 54 -8.60 -5.07 1.91
C VAL A 54 -8.59 -3.73 2.62
N ASP A 55 -9.44 -3.58 3.62
CA ASP A 55 -9.20 -2.65 4.71
C ASP A 55 -8.17 -3.30 5.65
N MET A 56 -6.99 -2.69 5.84
CA MET A 56 -5.98 -3.21 6.77
C MET A 56 -6.53 -3.30 8.20
N PRO A 57 -5.97 -4.15 9.06
CA PRO A 57 -6.37 -4.18 10.48
C PRO A 57 -6.42 -2.77 11.10
N GLY A 58 -7.53 -2.44 11.75
CA GLY A 58 -7.78 -1.13 12.37
C GLY A 58 -8.14 0.01 11.42
N HIS A 59 -8.32 -0.28 10.12
CA HIS A 59 -8.73 0.68 9.09
C HIS A 59 -10.09 0.30 8.50
N GLY A 60 -10.79 1.30 7.94
CA GLY A 60 -12.07 1.08 7.29
C GLY A 60 -13.05 0.29 8.18
N GLN A 61 -13.49 -0.88 7.70
CA GLN A 61 -14.41 -1.77 8.43
C GLN A 61 -13.72 -3.00 9.04
N SER A 62 -12.38 -3.08 9.00
CA SER A 62 -11.63 -4.18 9.61
C SER A 62 -11.36 -3.94 11.08
N ALA A 63 -11.53 -5.01 11.88
CA ALA A 63 -11.17 -4.99 13.30
C ALA A 63 -9.65 -4.70 13.47
N PRO A 64 -9.22 -4.06 14.56
CA PRO A 64 -7.81 -3.83 14.84
C PRO A 64 -7.09 -5.13 15.18
N LEU A 65 -5.75 -5.08 15.14
CA LEU A 65 -4.91 -6.12 15.71
C LEU A 65 -5.14 -6.24 17.23
N PRO A 66 -5.04 -7.43 17.79
CA PRO A 66 -5.24 -7.63 19.23
C PRO A 66 -4.19 -6.92 20.09
N ASP A 67 -2.93 -6.89 19.62
CA ASP A 67 -1.82 -6.24 20.34
C ASP A 67 -1.61 -4.81 19.83
N GLN A 68 -1.51 -3.86 20.76
CA GLN A 68 -1.21 -2.46 20.48
C GLN A 68 0.28 -2.21 20.20
N ARG A 69 1.16 -3.16 20.52
CA ARG A 69 2.58 -3.15 20.19
C ARG A 69 2.86 -3.93 18.90
N ALA A 70 1.92 -3.87 17.98
CA ALA A 70 2.04 -4.52 16.68
C ALA A 70 3.30 -4.06 15.94
N ASN A 71 3.84 -4.95 15.13
CA ASN A 71 4.90 -4.71 14.16
C ASN A 71 4.39 -5.00 12.73
N LEU A 72 5.24 -4.79 11.72
CA LEU A 72 4.85 -5.02 10.33
C LEU A 72 4.40 -6.47 10.09
N ARG A 73 5.08 -7.42 10.72
CA ARG A 73 4.80 -8.85 10.58
C ARG A 73 3.41 -9.24 11.07
N ASP A 74 2.87 -8.55 12.08
CA ASP A 74 1.52 -8.80 12.57
C ASP A 74 0.46 -8.45 11.52
N TYR A 75 0.65 -7.31 10.81
CA TYR A 75 -0.19 -6.93 9.66
C TYR A 75 -0.05 -7.94 8.52
N THR A 76 1.19 -8.30 8.18
CA THR A 76 1.48 -9.27 7.13
C THR A 76 0.82 -10.63 7.41
N THR A 77 0.90 -11.12 8.65
CA THR A 77 0.32 -12.41 9.05
C THR A 77 -1.20 -12.44 8.88
N GLN A 78 -1.89 -11.36 9.24
CA GLN A 78 -3.34 -11.29 9.06
C GLN A 78 -3.73 -11.32 7.57
N ILE A 79 -2.96 -10.63 6.73
CA ILE A 79 -3.24 -10.54 5.29
C ILE A 79 -2.81 -11.82 4.56
N ALA A 80 -1.74 -12.48 5.01
CA ALA A 80 -1.25 -13.74 4.42
C ALA A 80 -2.31 -14.85 4.38
N ASN A 81 -3.22 -14.87 5.37
CA ASN A 81 -4.32 -15.83 5.42
C ASN A 81 -5.30 -15.73 4.23
N LEU A 82 -5.25 -14.65 3.46
CA LEU A 82 -6.08 -14.45 2.25
C LEU A 82 -5.42 -15.01 0.99
N ILE A 83 -4.13 -15.35 1.04
CA ILE A 83 -3.33 -15.79 -0.10
C ILE A 83 -3.28 -17.33 -0.11
N THR A 84 -4.33 -17.94 -0.65
CA THR A 84 -4.50 -19.40 -0.70
C THR A 84 -4.21 -20.00 -2.08
N GLN A 85 -3.93 -19.17 -3.07
CA GLN A 85 -3.66 -19.52 -4.46
C GLN A 85 -2.66 -18.52 -5.07
N PRO A 86 -2.12 -18.75 -6.28
CA PRO A 86 -1.26 -17.78 -6.94
C PRO A 86 -1.90 -16.39 -7.00
N THR A 87 -1.23 -15.40 -6.41
CA THR A 87 -1.75 -14.05 -6.19
C THR A 87 -0.69 -13.01 -6.50
N VAL A 88 -1.04 -12.00 -7.28
CA VAL A 88 -0.27 -10.75 -7.38
C VAL A 88 -0.70 -9.82 -6.25
N VAL A 89 0.26 -9.26 -5.52
CA VAL A 89 0.00 -8.34 -4.42
C VAL A 89 0.41 -6.92 -4.83
N ILE A 90 -0.51 -5.98 -4.77
CA ILE A 90 -0.30 -4.56 -5.03
C ILE A 90 -0.42 -3.82 -3.70
N GLY A 91 0.64 -3.16 -3.27
CA GLY A 91 0.64 -2.41 -2.02
C GLY A 91 1.02 -0.95 -2.23
N HIS A 92 0.43 -0.04 -1.44
CA HIS A 92 0.77 1.38 -1.43
C HIS A 92 1.30 1.80 -0.07
N SER A 93 2.43 2.52 -0.01
CA SER A 93 3.01 3.05 1.21
C SER A 93 3.30 1.93 2.23
N MET A 94 2.68 1.91 3.42
CA MET A 94 2.80 0.77 4.35
C MET A 94 2.33 -0.55 3.71
N GLY A 95 1.29 -0.51 2.89
CA GLY A 95 0.84 -1.68 2.12
C GLY A 95 1.90 -2.21 1.15
N ALA A 96 2.76 -1.34 0.61
CA ALA A 96 3.90 -1.75 -0.21
C ALA A 96 4.96 -2.52 0.60
N MET A 97 5.21 -2.09 1.82
CA MET A 97 6.13 -2.80 2.73
C MET A 97 5.57 -4.17 3.12
N ILE A 98 4.25 -4.25 3.38
CA ILE A 98 3.55 -5.52 3.63
C ILE A 98 3.63 -6.43 2.40
N ALA A 99 3.47 -5.90 1.18
CA ALA A 99 3.58 -6.68 -0.05
C ALA A 99 4.96 -7.33 -0.22
N VAL A 100 6.04 -6.60 0.07
CA VAL A 100 7.40 -7.14 0.05
C VAL A 100 7.59 -8.22 1.12
N ASP A 101 7.09 -8.00 2.34
CA ASP A 101 7.18 -8.98 3.42
C ASP A 101 6.35 -10.25 3.11
N LEU A 102 5.17 -10.11 2.48
CA LEU A 102 4.37 -11.25 1.99
C LEU A 102 5.14 -12.09 0.96
N ALA A 103 5.78 -11.45 -0.02
CA ALA A 103 6.55 -12.14 -1.05
C ALA A 103 7.77 -12.89 -0.47
N ALA A 104 8.38 -12.36 0.57
CA ALA A 104 9.50 -13.01 1.24
C ALA A 104 9.10 -14.29 2.00
N HIS A 105 7.79 -14.46 2.32
CA HIS A 105 7.33 -15.53 3.21
C HIS A 105 6.22 -16.40 2.65
N SER A 106 5.74 -16.14 1.42
CA SER A 106 4.66 -16.92 0.79
C SER A 106 5.00 -17.26 -0.66
N SER A 107 5.07 -18.54 -0.98
CA SER A 107 5.26 -19.02 -2.36
C SER A 107 4.04 -18.80 -3.24
N ASN A 108 2.88 -18.51 -2.67
CA ASN A 108 1.68 -18.17 -3.42
C ASN A 108 1.69 -16.71 -3.92
N VAL A 109 2.61 -15.87 -3.44
CA VAL A 109 2.83 -14.54 -4.01
C VAL A 109 3.67 -14.70 -5.27
N VAL A 110 3.03 -14.54 -6.43
CA VAL A 110 3.65 -14.73 -7.75
C VAL A 110 4.12 -13.43 -8.40
N GLY A 111 3.90 -12.29 -7.76
CA GLY A 111 4.38 -10.97 -8.16
C GLY A 111 3.97 -9.90 -7.17
N ILE A 112 4.79 -8.86 -7.02
CA ILE A 112 4.47 -7.71 -6.17
C ILE A 112 4.62 -6.40 -6.93
N ALA A 113 3.64 -5.49 -6.76
CA ALA A 113 3.78 -4.08 -7.13
C ALA A 113 3.78 -3.23 -5.85
N ALA A 114 4.94 -2.70 -5.51
CA ALA A 114 5.18 -1.91 -4.30
C ALA A 114 5.23 -0.41 -4.66
N LEU A 115 4.11 0.29 -4.43
CA LEU A 115 3.93 1.70 -4.76
C LEU A 115 4.33 2.56 -3.56
N ASN A 116 5.24 3.51 -3.75
CA ASN A 116 5.77 4.37 -2.69
C ASN A 116 6.33 3.59 -1.49
N ALA A 117 7.03 2.50 -1.74
CA ALA A 117 7.77 1.78 -0.71
C ALA A 117 8.99 2.57 -0.25
N VAL A 118 9.30 2.51 1.03
CA VAL A 118 10.51 3.13 1.58
C VAL A 118 11.67 2.14 1.62
N TYR A 119 12.88 2.66 1.45
CA TYR A 119 14.10 1.88 1.56
C TYR A 119 15.24 2.74 2.08
N GLN A 120 15.79 2.39 3.25
CA GLN A 120 16.95 3.07 3.84
C GLN A 120 16.83 4.59 3.90
N ARG A 121 15.78 5.09 4.59
CA ARG A 121 15.66 6.53 4.85
C ARG A 121 16.95 7.07 5.47
N SER A 122 17.36 8.27 5.11
CA SER A 122 18.42 8.97 5.85
C SER A 122 18.05 9.14 7.33
N THR A 123 19.05 9.18 8.21
CA THR A 123 18.81 9.34 9.65
C THR A 123 17.90 10.52 9.96
N PRO A 124 18.11 11.75 9.40
CA PRO A 124 17.21 12.88 9.65
C PRO A 124 15.76 12.63 9.19
N ALA A 125 15.57 12.00 8.03
CA ALA A 125 14.23 11.67 7.52
C ALA A 125 13.55 10.63 8.42
N TRP A 126 14.27 9.60 8.85
CA TRP A 126 13.74 8.57 9.74
C TRP A 126 13.37 9.14 11.12
N ASP A 127 14.23 9.97 11.69
CA ASP A 127 13.95 10.62 12.98
C ASP A 127 12.74 11.55 12.90
N ALA A 128 12.57 12.28 11.79
CA ALA A 128 11.39 13.11 11.59
C ALA A 128 10.09 12.30 11.50
N VAL A 129 10.12 11.11 10.88
CA VAL A 129 8.95 10.20 10.82
C VAL A 129 8.63 9.64 12.20
N LYS A 130 9.64 9.20 12.97
CA LYS A 130 9.46 8.72 14.35
C LYS A 130 8.94 9.81 15.27
N ALA A 131 9.44 11.04 15.16
CA ALA A 131 8.96 12.17 15.93
C ALA A 131 7.47 12.45 15.68
N ARG A 132 7.02 12.40 14.42
CA ARG A 132 5.59 12.50 14.08
C ARG A 132 4.77 11.37 14.68
N ALA A 133 5.24 10.13 14.61
CA ALA A 133 4.56 8.97 15.20
C ALA A 133 4.37 9.14 16.72
N ASN A 134 5.39 9.63 17.40
CA ASN A 134 5.36 9.86 18.85
C ASN A 134 4.44 11.01 19.26
N ALA A 135 4.24 11.99 18.38
CA ALA A 135 3.34 13.13 18.63
C ALA A 135 1.85 12.80 18.44
N LEU A 136 1.50 11.64 17.88
CA LEU A 136 0.11 11.23 17.67
C LEU A 136 -0.59 10.91 19.00
N SER A 137 -1.83 11.37 19.15
CA SER A 137 -2.71 11.06 20.28
C SER A 137 -3.39 9.70 20.09
N ASP A 138 -3.71 9.03 21.19
CA ASP A 138 -4.55 7.82 21.21
C ASP A 138 -6.05 8.14 21.22
N THR A 139 -6.41 9.37 21.57
CA THR A 139 -7.78 9.79 21.84
C THR A 139 -8.29 10.91 20.95
N GLU A 140 -7.39 11.68 20.36
CA GLU A 140 -7.73 12.85 19.55
C GLU A 140 -7.40 12.63 18.08
N ILE A 141 -8.33 12.98 17.21
CA ILE A 141 -8.12 12.97 15.76
C ILE A 141 -7.13 14.07 15.42
N SER A 142 -6.02 13.70 14.76
CA SER A 142 -5.05 14.68 14.27
C SER A 142 -5.61 15.49 13.10
N ASP A 143 -5.24 16.76 13.01
CA ASP A 143 -5.51 17.55 11.81
C ASP A 143 -4.89 16.87 10.57
N PRO A 144 -5.68 16.50 9.54
CA PRO A 144 -5.16 15.84 8.36
C PRO A 144 -4.42 16.80 7.42
N THR A 145 -4.58 18.12 7.57
CA THR A 145 -4.07 19.15 6.65
C THR A 145 -2.57 19.03 6.38
N PRO A 146 -1.69 18.86 7.39
CA PRO A 146 -0.26 18.69 7.14
C PRO A 146 0.09 17.43 6.33
N THR A 147 -0.72 16.38 6.44
CA THR A 147 -0.55 15.14 5.67
C THR A 147 -1.03 15.34 4.24
N LEU A 148 -2.20 15.92 4.07
CA LEU A 148 -2.78 16.21 2.74
C LEU A 148 -1.90 17.17 1.93
N THR A 149 -1.34 18.21 2.55
CA THR A 149 -0.41 19.15 1.88
C THR A 149 0.86 18.46 1.36
N ARG A 150 1.30 17.37 2.00
CA ARG A 150 2.42 16.57 1.48
C ARG A 150 2.03 15.63 0.35
N TRP A 151 0.75 15.23 0.28
CA TRP A 151 0.24 14.27 -0.68
C TRP A 151 -0.31 14.90 -1.94
N PHE A 152 -0.86 16.11 -1.84
CA PHE A 152 -1.59 16.78 -2.90
C PHE A 152 -1.15 18.25 -3.05
N SER A 153 -1.06 18.71 -4.27
CA SER A 153 -0.85 20.13 -4.60
C SER A 153 -2.14 20.95 -4.49
N ASP A 154 -3.31 20.30 -4.67
CA ASP A 154 -4.64 20.90 -4.56
C ASP A 154 -5.47 20.12 -3.53
N LEU A 155 -5.75 20.77 -2.39
CA LEU A 155 -6.55 20.18 -1.30
C LEU A 155 -8.06 20.17 -1.61
N THR A 156 -8.49 20.83 -2.66
CA THR A 156 -9.89 20.84 -3.11
C THR A 156 -10.20 19.74 -4.12
N ALA A 157 -9.14 19.05 -4.61
CA ALA A 157 -9.31 17.92 -5.51
C ALA A 157 -10.12 16.78 -4.85
N PRO A 158 -10.98 16.08 -5.60
CA PRO A 158 -11.83 15.02 -5.05
C PRO A 158 -11.04 13.95 -4.28
N GLU A 159 -9.83 13.62 -4.72
CA GLU A 159 -8.91 12.67 -4.08
C GLU A 159 -8.45 13.18 -2.71
N ALA A 160 -8.09 14.44 -2.62
CA ALA A 160 -7.64 15.06 -1.38
C ALA A 160 -8.78 15.14 -0.35
N VAL A 161 -9.98 15.51 -0.80
CA VAL A 161 -11.19 15.55 0.03
C VAL A 161 -11.53 14.15 0.55
N ALA A 162 -11.46 13.12 -0.29
CA ALA A 162 -11.70 11.74 0.13
C ALA A 162 -10.67 11.27 1.17
N CYS A 163 -9.38 11.50 0.92
CA CYS A 163 -8.32 11.17 1.88
C CYS A 163 -8.50 11.91 3.22
N GLY A 164 -8.89 13.19 3.18
CA GLY A 164 -9.20 13.97 4.38
C GLY A 164 -10.32 13.35 5.21
N ALA A 165 -11.39 12.91 4.54
CA ALA A 165 -12.51 12.23 5.18
C ALA A 165 -12.06 10.91 5.84
N TRP A 166 -11.28 10.07 5.17
CA TRP A 166 -10.78 8.81 5.75
C TRP A 166 -9.86 9.05 6.94
N LEU A 167 -8.94 10.02 6.84
CA LEU A 167 -8.01 10.38 7.93
C LEU A 167 -8.74 10.90 9.17
N THR A 168 -9.91 11.50 9.03
CA THR A 168 -10.74 11.98 10.15
C THR A 168 -11.71 10.92 10.69
N GLN A 169 -11.97 9.85 9.94
CA GLN A 169 -12.88 8.76 10.36
C GLN A 169 -12.17 7.61 11.06
N ILE A 170 -10.86 7.44 10.84
CA ILE A 170 -10.10 6.38 11.49
C ILE A 170 -9.97 6.66 12.99
N SER A 171 -10.05 5.60 13.82
CA SER A 171 -9.80 5.71 15.26
C SER A 171 -8.38 6.26 15.50
N PRO A 172 -8.21 7.32 16.33
CA PRO A 172 -6.90 7.88 16.67
C PRO A 172 -5.90 6.83 17.13
N LYS A 173 -6.34 5.93 18.00
CA LYS A 173 -5.54 4.83 18.53
C LYS A 173 -5.06 3.88 17.41
N HIS A 174 -5.92 3.50 16.47
CA HIS A 174 -5.56 2.58 15.40
C HIS A 174 -4.66 3.27 14.36
N TYR A 175 -4.93 4.54 14.07
CA TYR A 175 -4.05 5.36 13.22
C TYR A 175 -2.65 5.45 13.80
N LYS A 176 -2.53 5.80 15.09
CA LYS A 176 -1.24 5.87 15.79
C LYS A 176 -0.51 4.53 15.77
N THR A 177 -1.20 3.41 16.08
CA THR A 177 -0.60 2.07 16.06
C THR A 177 0.00 1.77 14.68
N ALA A 178 -0.77 1.94 13.59
CA ALA A 178 -0.29 1.69 12.23
C ALA A 178 0.84 2.64 11.82
N TYR A 179 0.72 3.92 12.21
CA TYR A 179 1.74 4.92 11.89
C TYR A 179 3.05 4.66 12.65
N GLN A 180 2.99 4.16 13.89
CA GLN A 180 4.17 3.74 14.65
C GLN A 180 4.87 2.56 13.98
N VAL A 181 4.13 1.54 13.53
CA VAL A 181 4.69 0.43 12.74
C VAL A 181 5.43 0.98 11.52
N PHE A 182 4.76 1.79 10.70
CA PHE A 182 5.37 2.41 9.52
C PHE A 182 6.62 3.24 9.86
N ALA A 183 6.60 4.00 10.96
CA ALA A 183 7.69 4.88 11.35
C ALA A 183 8.94 4.10 11.83
N HIS A 184 8.77 2.95 12.42
CA HIS A 184 9.88 2.12 12.90
C HIS A 184 10.48 1.22 11.81
N GLU A 185 9.74 0.97 10.74
CA GLU A 185 10.26 0.23 9.59
C GLU A 185 11.09 1.16 8.68
N ASN A 186 12.24 0.69 8.23
CA ASN A 186 13.12 1.43 7.31
C ASN A 186 13.27 0.73 5.94
N GLY A 187 12.28 -0.07 5.58
CA GLY A 187 12.23 -0.86 4.37
C GLY A 187 12.78 -2.29 4.53
N PRO A 188 12.69 -3.11 3.49
CA PRO A 188 13.18 -4.49 3.50
C PRO A 188 14.71 -4.53 3.68
N SER A 189 15.21 -5.63 4.21
CA SER A 189 16.67 -5.85 4.25
C SER A 189 17.23 -6.12 2.86
N LEU A 190 18.54 -5.90 2.69
CA LEU A 190 19.26 -6.27 1.47
C LEU A 190 19.08 -7.75 1.14
N GLU A 191 19.15 -8.60 2.17
CA GLU A 191 18.96 -10.04 2.04
C GLU A 191 17.56 -10.40 1.56
N THR A 192 16.53 -9.75 2.12
CA THR A 192 15.14 -9.92 1.70
C THR A 192 14.96 -9.62 0.21
N LEU A 193 15.46 -8.46 -0.26
CA LEU A 193 15.33 -8.07 -1.67
C LEU A 193 16.02 -9.06 -2.62
N ARG A 194 17.23 -9.50 -2.28
CA ARG A 194 18.01 -10.48 -3.07
C ARG A 194 17.40 -11.87 -3.09
N ALA A 195 16.62 -12.21 -2.06
CA ALA A 195 15.99 -13.51 -1.92
C ALA A 195 14.58 -13.59 -2.52
N LEU A 196 14.02 -12.47 -3.01
CA LEU A 196 12.71 -12.49 -3.67
C LEU A 196 12.72 -13.41 -4.89
N ARG A 197 11.71 -14.26 -4.98
CA ARG A 197 11.58 -15.29 -6.01
C ARG A 197 10.55 -14.97 -7.08
N CYS A 198 9.79 -13.91 -6.91
CA CYS A 198 8.79 -13.45 -7.87
C CYS A 198 9.19 -12.10 -8.46
N PRO A 199 8.67 -11.74 -9.64
CA PRO A 199 8.80 -10.40 -10.19
C PRO A 199 8.37 -9.32 -9.19
N ALA A 200 9.10 -8.20 -9.17
CA ALA A 200 8.80 -7.07 -8.30
C ALA A 200 8.83 -5.75 -9.08
N LEU A 201 7.71 -5.03 -9.02
CA LEU A 201 7.57 -3.67 -9.57
C LEU A 201 7.62 -2.66 -8.43
N PHE A 202 8.65 -1.82 -8.39
CA PHE A 202 8.77 -0.70 -7.45
C PHE A 202 8.40 0.60 -8.18
N MET A 203 7.25 1.18 -7.82
CA MET A 203 6.72 2.37 -8.48
C MET A 203 6.64 3.54 -7.51
N THR A 204 7.04 4.74 -7.96
CA THR A 204 6.89 5.97 -7.16
C THR A 204 6.72 7.19 -8.04
N GLY A 205 6.24 8.28 -7.46
CA GLY A 205 6.16 9.57 -8.13
C GLY A 205 7.51 10.29 -8.18
N ALA A 206 7.78 11.02 -9.25
CA ALA A 206 9.00 11.81 -9.38
C ALA A 206 9.10 12.92 -8.31
N GLN A 207 7.98 13.40 -7.80
CA GLN A 207 7.88 14.44 -6.77
C GLN A 207 7.70 13.89 -5.34
N GLU A 208 7.81 12.58 -5.14
CA GLU A 208 7.64 11.96 -3.81
C GLU A 208 8.89 12.17 -2.94
N PRO A 209 8.78 12.90 -1.82
CA PRO A 209 9.95 13.25 -1.01
C PRO A 209 10.36 12.17 0.00
N ASN A 210 9.46 11.23 0.37
CA ASN A 210 9.71 10.27 1.45
C ASN A 210 10.07 8.86 0.96
N SER A 211 9.41 8.40 -0.09
CA SER A 211 9.71 7.14 -0.80
C SER A 211 10.21 7.48 -2.21
N THR A 212 11.43 7.97 -2.26
CA THR A 212 12.00 8.65 -3.42
C THR A 212 12.22 7.74 -4.64
N PRO A 213 12.35 8.31 -5.86
CA PRO A 213 12.76 7.56 -7.04
C PRO A 213 14.06 6.76 -6.86
N ALA A 214 15.02 7.32 -6.11
CA ALA A 214 16.27 6.62 -5.80
C ALA A 214 16.04 5.34 -4.98
N MET A 215 15.12 5.37 -4.02
CA MET A 215 14.75 4.18 -3.22
C MET A 215 14.12 3.10 -4.10
N SER A 216 13.19 3.45 -4.99
CA SER A 216 12.56 2.50 -5.91
C SER A 216 13.57 1.86 -6.85
N ARG A 217 14.49 2.65 -7.43
CA ARG A 217 15.57 2.13 -8.27
C ARG A 217 16.50 1.20 -7.48
N ALA A 218 16.92 1.60 -6.28
CA ALA A 218 17.78 0.77 -5.45
C ALA A 218 17.14 -0.57 -5.09
N MET A 219 15.84 -0.61 -4.75
CA MET A 219 15.14 -1.86 -4.49
C MET A 219 15.04 -2.72 -5.75
N ALA A 220 14.76 -2.13 -6.90
CA ALA A 220 14.71 -2.84 -8.18
C ALA A 220 16.06 -3.46 -8.55
N ASP A 221 17.15 -2.71 -8.43
CA ASP A 221 18.51 -3.16 -8.74
C ASP A 221 18.97 -4.33 -7.83
N LEU A 222 18.43 -4.40 -6.62
CA LEU A 222 18.75 -5.44 -5.64
C LEU A 222 17.90 -6.70 -5.79
N THR A 223 16.80 -6.61 -6.51
CA THR A 223 15.83 -7.71 -6.68
C THR A 223 16.11 -8.46 -7.98
N PRO A 224 16.20 -9.81 -8.00
CA PRO A 224 16.57 -10.60 -9.17
C PRO A 224 15.70 -10.31 -10.42
N ASP A 225 14.39 -10.12 -10.26
CA ASP A 225 13.45 -9.70 -11.32
C ASP A 225 12.74 -8.41 -10.86
N GLY A 226 13.55 -7.37 -10.60
CA GLY A 226 13.11 -6.06 -10.14
C GLY A 226 12.96 -5.06 -11.28
N GLN A 227 11.88 -4.30 -11.26
CA GLN A 227 11.64 -3.19 -12.17
C GLN A 227 11.30 -1.93 -11.37
N ALA A 228 11.87 -0.79 -11.74
CA ALA A 228 11.50 0.52 -11.21
C ALA A 228 10.70 1.32 -12.24
N VAL A 229 9.59 1.92 -11.81
CA VAL A 229 8.80 2.87 -12.61
C VAL A 229 8.65 4.18 -11.84
N ILE A 230 8.96 5.28 -12.48
CA ILE A 230 8.86 6.62 -11.91
C ILE A 230 7.81 7.40 -12.70
N ILE A 231 6.73 7.80 -12.04
CA ILE A 231 5.62 8.53 -12.66
C ILE A 231 5.91 10.03 -12.57
N GLU A 232 6.08 10.68 -13.71
CA GLU A 232 6.36 12.11 -13.78
C GLU A 232 5.18 12.94 -13.26
N GLY A 233 5.48 14.03 -12.55
CA GLY A 233 4.46 14.90 -11.95
C GLY A 233 3.73 14.31 -10.73
N ALA A 234 3.91 13.03 -10.44
CA ALA A 234 3.24 12.37 -9.33
C ALA A 234 4.00 12.54 -8.00
N ALA A 235 3.23 12.56 -6.90
CA ALA A 235 3.71 12.51 -5.53
C ALA A 235 3.19 11.24 -4.82
N HIS A 236 2.91 11.33 -3.50
CA HIS A 236 2.56 10.16 -2.69
C HIS A 236 1.31 9.42 -3.15
N MET A 237 0.27 10.13 -3.58
CA MET A 237 -1.02 9.52 -3.94
C MET A 237 -1.15 9.19 -5.43
N LEU A 238 -0.05 8.76 -6.08
CA LEU A 238 -0.03 8.40 -7.50
C LEU A 238 -1.15 7.42 -7.93
N PRO A 239 -1.60 6.44 -7.13
CA PRO A 239 -2.71 5.57 -7.55
C PRO A 239 -4.01 6.32 -7.78
N MET A 240 -4.19 7.47 -7.09
CA MET A 240 -5.39 8.29 -7.20
C MET A 240 -5.22 9.41 -8.22
N THR A 241 -4.07 10.10 -8.22
CA THR A 241 -3.81 11.30 -9.03
C THR A 241 -3.35 10.98 -10.46
N HIS A 242 -2.67 9.86 -10.69
CA HIS A 242 -2.14 9.43 -11.99
C HIS A 242 -2.68 8.05 -12.38
N ARG A 243 -3.97 7.85 -12.12
CA ARG A 243 -4.66 6.56 -12.23
C ARG A 243 -4.40 5.83 -13.54
N GLU A 244 -4.53 6.51 -14.68
CA GLU A 244 -4.46 5.88 -16.00
C GLU A 244 -3.05 5.30 -16.28
N GLU A 245 -2.01 6.08 -15.99
CA GLU A 245 -0.63 5.64 -16.17
C GLU A 245 -0.28 4.51 -15.19
N VAL A 246 -0.66 4.66 -13.92
CA VAL A 246 -0.47 3.62 -12.89
C VAL A 246 -1.18 2.32 -13.29
N ASN A 247 -2.44 2.40 -13.74
CA ASN A 247 -3.22 1.22 -14.15
C ASN A 247 -2.60 0.52 -15.36
N THR A 248 -2.05 1.26 -16.32
CA THR A 248 -1.35 0.68 -17.48
C THR A 248 -0.19 -0.21 -17.03
N HIS A 249 0.64 0.28 -16.10
CA HIS A 249 1.75 -0.50 -15.56
C HIS A 249 1.27 -1.69 -14.72
N LEU A 250 0.27 -1.49 -13.86
CA LEU A 250 -0.26 -2.55 -13.00
C LEU A 250 -0.92 -3.68 -13.80
N LEU A 251 -1.69 -3.35 -14.84
CA LEU A 251 -2.31 -4.34 -15.73
C LEU A 251 -1.25 -5.19 -16.42
N SER A 252 -0.28 -4.56 -17.09
CA SER A 252 0.81 -5.25 -17.78
C SER A 252 1.62 -6.13 -16.83
N PHE A 253 1.92 -5.63 -15.63
CA PHE A 253 2.65 -6.38 -14.62
C PHE A 253 1.88 -7.60 -14.12
N ALA A 254 0.60 -7.43 -13.76
CA ALA A 254 -0.24 -8.51 -13.28
C ALA A 254 -0.46 -9.60 -14.34
N GLU A 255 -0.65 -9.20 -15.60
CA GLU A 255 -0.73 -10.14 -16.73
C GLU A 255 0.54 -10.97 -16.84
N ARG A 256 1.72 -10.35 -16.85
CA ARG A 256 3.00 -11.06 -16.89
C ARG A 256 3.11 -12.11 -15.78
N CYS A 257 2.83 -11.71 -14.53
CA CYS A 257 2.97 -12.60 -13.38
C CYS A 257 1.98 -13.76 -13.34
N LEU A 258 0.77 -13.59 -13.89
CA LEU A 258 -0.33 -14.56 -13.79
C LEU A 258 -0.48 -15.43 -15.04
N HIS A 259 0.14 -15.04 -16.18
CA HIS A 259 0.21 -15.91 -17.37
C HIS A 259 1.27 -17.00 -17.26
N ASP A 260 2.39 -16.74 -16.58
CA ASP A 260 3.49 -17.69 -16.41
C ASP A 260 3.18 -18.82 -15.39
N THR A 261 1.99 -18.77 -14.76
CA THR A 261 1.52 -19.77 -13.79
C THR A 261 0.57 -20.82 -14.39
N ARG A 262 0.41 -20.84 -15.72
CA ARG A 262 -0.43 -21.84 -16.43
C ARG A 262 0.36 -22.98 -17.00
#